data_2d83c63da98325d2bf0c44406d357075
#
_entry.id   2d83c63da98325d2bf0c44406d357075
#
_cell.length_a   1.000
_cell.length_b   1.000
_cell.length_c   1.000
_cell.angle_alpha   90.00
_cell.angle_beta   90.00
_cell.angle_gamma   90.00
#
_symmetry.space_group_name_H-M   'P 1'
#
loop_
_entity.id
_entity.type
_entity.pdbx_description
1 polymer ?
#
loop_
_entity_poly.entity_id
_entity_poly.type
_entity_poly.pdbx_seq_one_letter_code
_entity_poly.pdbx_strand_id
1 'polypeptide(L)'
;NFSLINSEYLKLKINQIKVTGLSDENNFKILKDLDGLILKNIFSINKYYLLNVLEKNNIIHSFKIKKIYPNSIEVKIKKTDLLAITNINGIFFFIGSNGKLINYNFSHKNLPYVFGTIEATDFVNFTKIIEKSKFDFKEISEIYFFPSGRCDIKNKEGKLIMLSKNNLLKSLNLAYRIINNEKFKNSQIIDLRILNHIVLTDE
;
A
#
# COMPACT_ATOMS: atom_id res chain seq x y z
N ASN A 1 -19.08 -49.35 18.30
CA ASN A 1 -18.84 -47.97 18.83
C ASN A 1 -17.54 -47.30 18.30
N PHE A 2 -16.50 -48.08 17.96
CA PHE A 2 -15.23 -47.51 17.41
C PHE A 2 -15.37 -46.96 15.99
N SER A 3 -16.22 -47.54 15.15
CA SER A 3 -16.46 -47.11 13.77
C SER A 3 -17.24 -45.78 13.68
N LEU A 4 -18.13 -45.49 14.59
CA LEU A 4 -18.91 -44.24 14.66
C LEU A 4 -18.04 -43.09 15.12
N ILE A 5 -17.16 -43.29 16.10
CA ILE A 5 -16.22 -42.28 16.60
C ILE A 5 -15.22 -41.88 15.49
N ASN A 6 -14.71 -42.82 14.73
CA ASN A 6 -13.83 -42.57 13.60
C ASN A 6 -14.52 -41.78 12.47
N SER A 7 -15.79 -42.08 12.18
CA SER A 7 -16.54 -41.36 11.13
C SER A 7 -16.85 -39.92 11.52
N GLU A 8 -17.18 -39.66 12.79
CA GLU A 8 -17.40 -38.27 13.27
C GLU A 8 -16.09 -37.47 13.35
N TYR A 9 -14.99 -38.10 13.74
CA TYR A 9 -13.66 -37.44 13.75
C TYR A 9 -13.19 -37.08 12.35
N LEU A 10 -13.48 -37.87 11.34
CA LEU A 10 -13.20 -37.61 9.93
C LEU A 10 -14.03 -36.43 9.40
N LYS A 11 -15.26 -36.22 9.88
CA LYS A 11 -16.12 -35.10 9.52
C LYS A 11 -15.57 -33.73 9.97
N LEU A 12 -14.71 -33.70 10.98
CA LEU A 12 -14.10 -32.50 11.52
C LEU A 12 -12.75 -32.14 10.86
N LYS A 13 -12.26 -32.95 9.94
CA LYS A 13 -11.05 -32.69 9.17
C LYS A 13 -11.36 -31.73 8.02
N ILE A 14 -10.54 -30.70 7.89
CA ILE A 14 -10.69 -29.74 6.79
C ILE A 14 -10.55 -30.48 5.46
N ASN A 15 -11.54 -30.34 4.62
CA ASN A 15 -11.53 -30.85 3.26
C ASN A 15 -11.69 -29.74 2.21
N GLN A 16 -12.04 -28.52 2.63
CA GLN A 16 -12.22 -27.40 1.73
C GLN A 16 -11.67 -26.11 2.32
N ILE A 17 -10.87 -25.39 1.52
CA ILE A 17 -10.42 -24.03 1.79
C ILE A 17 -10.82 -23.16 0.60
N LYS A 18 -11.53 -22.07 0.87
CA LYS A 18 -11.93 -21.09 -0.13
C LYS A 18 -11.19 -19.79 0.11
N VAL A 19 -10.45 -19.30 -0.89
CA VAL A 19 -9.74 -18.02 -0.87
C VAL A 19 -10.38 -17.11 -1.91
N THR A 20 -10.67 -15.85 -1.52
CA THR A 20 -11.29 -14.84 -2.40
C THR A 20 -10.74 -13.45 -2.12
N GLY A 21 -10.85 -12.55 -3.11
CA GLY A 21 -10.52 -11.12 -2.96
C GLY A 21 -9.27 -10.68 -3.71
N LEU A 22 -8.53 -11.60 -4.34
CA LEU A 22 -7.43 -11.31 -5.27
C LEU A 22 -7.80 -11.78 -6.68
N SER A 23 -6.86 -11.71 -7.63
CA SER A 23 -6.99 -12.41 -8.91
C SER A 23 -6.98 -13.92 -8.70
N ASP A 24 -7.53 -14.68 -9.66
CA ASP A 24 -7.61 -16.15 -9.57
C ASP A 24 -6.23 -16.78 -9.37
N GLU A 25 -5.21 -16.29 -10.08
CA GLU A 25 -3.83 -16.74 -9.93
C GLU A 25 -3.30 -16.53 -8.49
N ASN A 26 -3.52 -15.33 -7.93
CA ASN A 26 -3.06 -15.02 -6.58
C ASN A 26 -3.89 -15.75 -5.51
N ASN A 27 -5.20 -15.90 -5.70
CA ASN A 27 -6.04 -16.72 -4.83
C ASN A 27 -5.54 -18.16 -4.80
N PHE A 28 -5.19 -18.72 -5.98
CA PHE A 28 -4.67 -20.09 -6.08
C PHE A 28 -3.29 -20.24 -5.40
N LYS A 29 -2.42 -19.24 -5.51
CA LYS A 29 -1.14 -19.24 -4.81
C LYS A 29 -1.32 -19.28 -3.30
N ILE A 30 -2.20 -18.41 -2.76
CA ILE A 30 -2.52 -18.41 -1.33
C ILE A 30 -3.15 -19.75 -0.92
N LEU A 31 -4.03 -20.32 -1.75
CA LEU A 31 -4.63 -21.63 -1.49
C LEU A 31 -3.56 -22.71 -1.34
N LYS A 32 -2.57 -22.75 -2.24
CA LYS A 32 -1.42 -23.66 -2.13
C LYS A 32 -0.63 -23.46 -0.84
N ASP A 33 -0.38 -22.23 -0.43
CA ASP A 33 0.34 -21.93 0.80
C ASP A 33 -0.44 -22.42 2.05
N LEU A 34 -1.76 -22.60 1.92
CA LEU A 34 -2.66 -23.11 2.97
C LEU A 34 -2.91 -24.62 2.90
N ASP A 35 -2.41 -25.34 1.89
CA ASP A 35 -2.65 -26.79 1.70
C ASP A 35 -2.25 -27.62 2.93
N GLY A 36 -1.25 -27.18 3.69
CA GLY A 36 -0.86 -27.83 4.94
C GLY A 36 -1.94 -27.89 6.03
N LEU A 37 -3.10 -27.23 5.81
CA LEU A 37 -4.26 -27.31 6.71
C LEU A 37 -5.24 -28.41 6.33
N ILE A 38 -5.18 -28.91 5.11
CA ILE A 38 -6.04 -30.01 4.66
C ILE A 38 -5.79 -31.24 5.53
N LEU A 39 -6.84 -31.94 5.88
CA LEU A 39 -6.90 -33.11 6.79
C LEU A 39 -6.57 -32.77 8.27
N LYS A 40 -6.24 -31.55 8.63
CA LYS A 40 -6.15 -31.14 10.05
C LYS A 40 -7.54 -30.95 10.64
N ASN A 41 -7.67 -31.22 11.94
CA ASN A 41 -8.91 -30.93 12.65
C ASN A 41 -9.19 -29.45 12.69
N ILE A 42 -10.41 -29.02 12.31
CA ILE A 42 -10.81 -27.61 12.22
C ILE A 42 -10.68 -26.85 13.56
N PHE A 43 -10.81 -27.56 14.70
CA PHE A 43 -10.65 -26.97 16.03
C PHE A 43 -9.19 -26.76 16.42
N SER A 44 -8.27 -27.61 15.90
CA SER A 44 -6.84 -27.52 16.23
C SER A 44 -6.04 -26.52 15.37
N ILE A 45 -6.71 -25.76 14.48
CA ILE A 45 -6.01 -24.80 13.64
C ILE A 45 -5.43 -23.68 14.50
N ASN A 46 -4.13 -23.56 14.42
CA ASN A 46 -3.40 -22.47 15.04
C ASN A 46 -3.58 -21.16 14.22
N LYS A 47 -4.14 -20.15 14.86
CA LYS A 47 -4.32 -18.82 14.25
C LYS A 47 -2.98 -18.22 13.77
N TYR A 48 -1.90 -18.43 14.50
CA TYR A 48 -0.57 -17.90 14.14
C TYR A 48 -0.03 -18.50 12.83
N TYR A 49 -0.31 -19.75 12.54
CA TYR A 49 0.06 -20.35 11.25
C TYR A 49 -0.61 -19.61 10.08
N LEU A 50 -1.92 -19.37 10.19
CA LEU A 50 -2.69 -18.65 9.17
C LEU A 50 -2.18 -17.22 9.00
N LEU A 51 -1.92 -16.51 10.10
CA LEU A 51 -1.36 -15.17 10.07
C LEU A 51 -0.02 -15.15 9.35
N ASN A 52 0.91 -16.03 9.72
CA ASN A 52 2.23 -16.10 9.10
C ASN A 52 2.18 -16.38 7.59
N VAL A 53 1.29 -17.22 7.12
CA VAL A 53 1.13 -17.49 5.68
C VAL A 53 0.61 -16.25 4.95
N LEU A 54 -0.43 -15.62 5.49
CA LEU A 54 -1.08 -14.48 4.83
C LEU A 54 -0.25 -13.20 4.90
N GLU A 55 0.43 -12.92 6.01
CA GLU A 55 1.24 -11.71 6.20
C GLU A 55 2.52 -11.69 5.38
N LYS A 56 3.04 -12.85 4.98
CA LYS A 56 4.18 -12.95 4.05
C LYS A 56 3.86 -12.44 2.64
N ASN A 57 2.57 -12.35 2.31
CA ASN A 57 2.16 -11.92 0.97
C ASN A 57 1.93 -10.40 0.94
N ASN A 58 2.85 -9.68 0.31
CA ASN A 58 2.86 -8.20 0.30
C ASN A 58 1.66 -7.56 -0.42
N ILE A 59 0.93 -8.29 -1.26
CA ILE A 59 -0.27 -7.77 -1.93
C ILE A 59 -1.52 -7.78 -1.04
N ILE A 60 -1.45 -8.38 0.14
CA ILE A 60 -2.56 -8.44 1.09
C ILE A 60 -2.56 -7.19 1.98
N HIS A 61 -3.63 -6.41 1.90
CA HIS A 61 -3.85 -5.28 2.79
C HIS A 61 -4.42 -5.74 4.13
N SER A 62 -5.47 -6.55 4.07
CA SER A 62 -6.12 -7.15 5.24
C SER A 62 -6.85 -8.42 4.83
N PHE A 63 -7.22 -9.24 5.81
CA PHE A 63 -7.97 -10.46 5.56
C PHE A 63 -8.91 -10.79 6.71
N LYS A 64 -9.93 -11.58 6.41
CA LYS A 64 -10.86 -12.18 7.37
C LYS A 64 -10.88 -13.67 7.16
N ILE A 65 -10.79 -14.45 8.25
CA ILE A 65 -10.83 -15.90 8.24
C ILE A 65 -12.11 -16.35 8.97
N LYS A 66 -12.88 -17.22 8.34
CA LYS A 66 -14.07 -17.80 8.88
C LYS A 66 -13.99 -19.33 8.84
N LYS A 67 -14.14 -19.98 9.98
CA LYS A 67 -14.34 -21.43 10.05
C LYS A 67 -15.81 -21.71 9.73
N ILE A 68 -16.05 -22.59 8.76
CA ILE A 68 -17.39 -23.05 8.37
C ILE A 68 -17.46 -24.52 8.73
N TYR A 69 -18.12 -24.79 9.84
CA TYR A 69 -18.26 -26.13 10.36
C TYR A 69 -19.13 -27.00 9.42
N PRO A 70 -18.82 -28.28 9.30
CA PRO A 70 -17.86 -29.03 10.12
C PRO A 70 -16.42 -29.02 9.63
N ASN A 71 -16.10 -28.66 8.38
CA ASN A 71 -14.84 -29.03 7.74
C ASN A 71 -14.31 -28.00 6.70
N SER A 72 -14.76 -26.75 6.71
CA SER A 72 -14.36 -25.76 5.70
C SER A 72 -13.80 -24.49 6.32
N ILE A 73 -12.90 -23.82 5.58
CA ILE A 73 -12.36 -22.51 5.91
C ILE A 73 -12.60 -21.56 4.75
N GLU A 74 -13.07 -20.36 5.05
CA GLU A 74 -13.16 -19.24 4.11
C GLU A 74 -12.17 -18.16 4.50
N VAL A 75 -11.33 -17.74 3.54
CA VAL A 75 -10.39 -16.62 3.66
C VAL A 75 -10.80 -15.54 2.68
N LYS A 76 -11.26 -14.42 3.20
CA LYS A 76 -11.60 -13.22 2.40
C LYS A 76 -10.45 -12.21 2.51
N ILE A 77 -9.84 -11.86 1.40
CA ILE A 77 -8.68 -10.98 1.32
C ILE A 77 -9.10 -9.64 0.73
N LYS A 78 -8.61 -8.55 1.34
CA LYS A 78 -8.61 -7.23 0.72
C LYS A 78 -7.23 -6.99 0.12
N LYS A 79 -7.17 -6.76 -1.19
CA LYS A 79 -5.94 -6.40 -1.91
C LYS A 79 -5.47 -5.01 -1.44
N THR A 80 -4.15 -4.81 -1.40
CA THR A 80 -3.58 -3.48 -1.17
C THR A 80 -3.69 -2.62 -2.43
N ASP A 81 -3.91 -1.32 -2.24
CA ASP A 81 -3.85 -0.34 -3.31
C ASP A 81 -2.38 0.01 -3.58
N LEU A 82 -2.03 0.20 -4.85
CA LEU A 82 -0.69 0.63 -5.26
C LEU A 82 -0.66 2.15 -5.24
N LEU A 83 0.26 2.74 -4.47
CA LEU A 83 0.33 4.19 -4.27
C LEU A 83 1.40 4.85 -5.13
N ALA A 84 2.57 4.23 -5.28
CA ALA A 84 3.70 4.82 -5.99
C ALA A 84 4.66 3.74 -6.51
N ILE A 85 5.64 4.17 -7.30
CA ILE A 85 6.74 3.36 -7.80
C ILE A 85 8.04 3.88 -7.16
N THR A 86 8.89 3.00 -6.67
CA THR A 86 10.23 3.34 -6.18
C THR A 86 11.29 2.43 -6.78
N ASN A 87 12.53 2.88 -6.76
CA ASN A 87 13.68 2.10 -7.19
C ASN A 87 14.63 1.90 -6.00
N ILE A 88 14.98 0.67 -5.71
CA ILE A 88 15.94 0.30 -4.66
C ILE A 88 17.03 -0.54 -5.32
N ASN A 89 18.25 -0.01 -5.37
CA ASN A 89 19.42 -0.69 -5.96
C ASN A 89 19.17 -1.19 -7.40
N GLY A 90 18.49 -0.40 -8.22
CA GLY A 90 18.20 -0.74 -9.62
C GLY A 90 16.95 -1.61 -9.83
N ILE A 91 16.29 -2.06 -8.75
CA ILE A 91 15.07 -2.87 -8.82
C ILE A 91 13.88 -1.99 -8.51
N PHE A 92 12.87 -2.03 -9.39
CA PHE A 92 11.63 -1.29 -9.18
C PHE A 92 10.63 -2.07 -8.31
N PHE A 93 9.95 -1.33 -7.45
CA PHE A 93 8.87 -1.83 -6.58
C PHE A 93 7.69 -0.89 -6.61
N PHE A 94 6.50 -1.43 -6.40
CA PHE A 94 5.36 -0.62 -5.97
C PHE A 94 5.39 -0.45 -4.45
N ILE A 95 4.96 0.72 -3.99
CA ILE A 95 4.65 0.96 -2.58
C ILE A 95 3.14 0.74 -2.39
N GLY A 96 2.79 -0.23 -1.56
CA GLY A 96 1.39 -0.55 -1.25
C GLY A 96 0.82 0.30 -0.11
N SER A 97 -0.49 0.49 -0.10
CA SER A 97 -1.21 1.18 0.99
C SER A 97 -1.13 0.46 2.34
N ASN A 98 -0.63 -0.78 2.35
CA ASN A 98 -0.31 -1.55 3.54
C ASN A 98 1.12 -1.31 4.07
N GLY A 99 1.88 -0.39 3.46
CA GLY A 99 3.25 -0.09 3.85
C GLY A 99 4.27 -1.16 3.46
N LYS A 100 3.98 -1.99 2.45
CA LYS A 100 4.89 -3.03 1.97
C LYS A 100 5.32 -2.75 0.53
N LEU A 101 6.53 -3.20 0.20
CA LEU A 101 7.04 -3.19 -1.17
C LEU A 101 6.49 -4.40 -1.93
N ILE A 102 6.02 -4.18 -3.14
CA ILE A 102 5.42 -5.19 -4.01
C ILE A 102 6.22 -5.22 -5.30
N ASN A 103 6.54 -6.41 -5.80
CA ASN A 103 7.28 -6.56 -7.03
C ASN A 103 6.60 -5.79 -8.18
N TYR A 104 7.40 -4.98 -8.89
CA TYR A 104 6.94 -4.20 -10.01
C TYR A 104 6.61 -5.11 -11.21
N ASN A 105 5.43 -4.90 -11.79
CA ASN A 105 5.07 -5.43 -13.09
C ASN A 105 4.63 -4.23 -13.96
N PHE A 106 4.97 -4.22 -15.23
CA PHE A 106 4.81 -3.08 -16.14
C PHE A 106 3.36 -2.60 -16.41
N SER A 107 2.38 -3.04 -15.64
CA SER A 107 0.96 -2.82 -15.90
C SER A 107 0.36 -1.50 -15.36
N HIS A 108 1.10 -0.71 -14.58
CA HIS A 108 0.56 0.49 -13.92
C HIS A 108 1.37 1.75 -14.30
N LYS A 109 0.88 2.52 -15.27
CA LYS A 109 1.59 3.67 -15.86
C LYS A 109 1.33 5.03 -15.19
N ASN A 110 0.36 5.15 -14.27
CA ASN A 110 -0.12 6.45 -13.77
C ASN A 110 0.17 6.70 -12.29
N LEU A 111 1.14 5.99 -11.72
CA LEU A 111 1.55 6.19 -10.33
C LEU A 111 2.75 7.14 -10.26
N PRO A 112 2.86 7.98 -9.22
CA PRO A 112 4.02 8.83 -9.03
C PRO A 112 5.28 8.01 -8.75
N TYR A 113 6.43 8.52 -9.20
CA TYR A 113 7.74 7.97 -8.87
C TYR A 113 8.24 8.57 -7.56
N VAL A 114 8.79 7.73 -6.70
CA VAL A 114 9.40 8.11 -5.41
C VAL A 114 10.90 7.94 -5.49
N PHE A 115 11.62 9.03 -5.25
CA PHE A 115 13.08 9.10 -5.24
C PHE A 115 13.60 9.39 -3.83
N GLY A 116 14.81 8.91 -3.55
CA GLY A 116 15.42 9.02 -2.23
C GLY A 116 15.08 7.85 -1.32
N THR A 117 15.54 7.93 -0.07
CA THR A 117 15.39 6.84 0.90
C THR A 117 14.23 7.13 1.83
N ILE A 118 13.20 6.33 1.74
CA ILE A 118 12.03 6.37 2.64
C ILE A 118 11.52 4.94 2.88
N GLU A 119 11.17 4.66 4.13
CA GLU A 119 10.45 3.42 4.45
C GLU A 119 9.03 3.46 3.88
N ALA A 120 8.54 2.32 3.39
CA ALA A 120 7.20 2.24 2.78
C ALA A 120 6.08 2.65 3.75
N THR A 121 6.25 2.39 5.05
CA THR A 121 5.32 2.83 6.12
C THR A 121 5.30 4.34 6.27
N ASP A 122 6.46 5.00 6.19
CA ASP A 122 6.55 6.46 6.29
C ASP A 122 5.98 7.14 5.05
N PHE A 123 6.16 6.53 3.89
CA PHE A 123 5.49 6.97 2.67
C PHE A 123 3.95 6.92 2.80
N VAL A 124 3.40 5.85 3.37
CA VAL A 124 1.94 5.77 3.65
C VAL A 124 1.50 6.87 4.62
N ASN A 125 2.32 7.23 5.62
CA ASN A 125 2.01 8.35 6.51
C ASN A 125 2.04 9.70 5.78
N PHE A 126 2.99 9.88 4.87
CA PHE A 126 3.06 11.06 3.99
C PHE A 126 1.79 11.19 3.12
N THR A 127 1.34 10.10 2.47
CA THR A 127 0.10 10.15 1.66
C THR A 127 -1.12 10.53 2.48
N LYS A 128 -1.23 10.08 3.73
CA LYS A 128 -2.31 10.49 4.65
C LYS A 128 -2.29 11.99 4.97
N ILE A 129 -1.11 12.62 4.97
CA ILE A 129 -1.02 14.09 5.15
C ILE A 129 -1.51 14.79 3.89
N ILE A 130 -1.17 14.30 2.71
CA ILE A 130 -1.68 14.84 1.44
C ILE A 130 -3.22 14.72 1.39
N GLU A 131 -3.78 13.57 1.75
CA GLU A 131 -5.24 13.36 1.81
C GLU A 131 -5.97 14.34 2.74
N LYS A 132 -5.30 14.81 3.80
CA LYS A 132 -5.84 15.85 4.70
C LYS A 132 -5.70 17.27 4.16
N SER A 133 -4.90 17.46 3.12
CA SER A 133 -4.66 18.75 2.48
C SER A 133 -5.70 18.98 1.37
N LYS A 134 -5.63 20.16 0.75
CA LYS A 134 -6.37 20.47 -0.47
C LYS A 134 -5.65 20.01 -1.74
N PHE A 135 -4.41 19.54 -1.62
CA PHE A 135 -3.61 19.10 -2.75
C PHE A 135 -4.03 17.68 -3.16
N ASP A 136 -4.31 17.46 -4.44
CA ASP A 136 -4.70 16.12 -4.93
C ASP A 136 -3.43 15.28 -5.19
N PHE A 137 -3.36 14.13 -4.53
CA PHE A 137 -2.28 13.16 -4.75
C PHE A 137 -2.16 12.72 -6.22
N LYS A 138 -3.28 12.70 -6.94
CA LYS A 138 -3.31 12.30 -8.35
C LYS A 138 -2.60 13.30 -9.27
N GLU A 139 -2.40 14.54 -8.83
CA GLU A 139 -1.67 15.56 -9.58
C GLU A 139 -0.14 15.43 -9.43
N ILE A 140 0.35 14.56 -8.56
CA ILE A 140 1.77 14.34 -8.34
C ILE A 140 2.31 13.35 -9.39
N SER A 141 3.43 13.72 -10.02
CA SER A 141 4.20 12.84 -10.92
C SER A 141 5.45 12.27 -10.26
N GLU A 142 6.11 13.05 -9.39
CA GLU A 142 7.36 12.66 -8.74
C GLU A 142 7.40 13.18 -7.30
N ILE A 143 8.04 12.42 -6.41
CA ILE A 143 8.22 12.76 -5.00
C ILE A 143 9.67 12.51 -4.64
N TYR A 144 10.34 13.48 -4.04
CA TYR A 144 11.74 13.42 -3.67
C TYR A 144 11.89 13.50 -2.16
N PHE A 145 12.42 12.44 -1.55
CA PHE A 145 12.75 12.42 -0.13
C PHE A 145 14.25 12.59 0.07
N PHE A 146 14.62 13.55 0.90
CA PHE A 146 16.02 13.87 1.20
C PHE A 146 16.41 13.32 2.59
N PRO A 147 17.70 12.97 2.81
CA PRO A 147 18.17 12.50 4.11
C PRO A 147 17.92 13.50 5.26
N SER A 148 17.80 14.79 4.94
CA SER A 148 17.42 15.83 5.92
C SER A 148 15.98 15.69 6.45
N GLY A 149 15.16 14.80 5.88
CA GLY A 149 13.74 14.65 6.15
C GLY A 149 12.86 15.67 5.41
N ARG A 150 13.45 16.44 4.47
CA ARG A 150 12.70 17.30 3.54
C ARG A 150 12.03 16.45 2.47
N CYS A 151 10.89 16.90 1.99
CA CYS A 151 10.21 16.32 0.85
C CYS A 151 9.86 17.40 -0.17
N ASP A 152 10.18 17.15 -1.43
CA ASP A 152 9.77 17.98 -2.56
C ASP A 152 8.86 17.14 -3.47
N ILE A 153 7.92 17.78 -4.14
CA ILE A 153 7.02 17.11 -5.09
C ILE A 153 7.05 17.83 -6.44
N LYS A 154 6.89 17.06 -7.50
CA LYS A 154 6.69 17.59 -8.84
C LYS A 154 5.29 17.21 -9.30
N ASN A 155 4.54 18.19 -9.78
CA ASN A 155 3.20 17.94 -10.29
C ASN A 155 3.25 17.45 -11.76
N LYS A 156 2.12 17.05 -12.32
CA LYS A 156 2.02 16.57 -13.70
C LYS A 156 2.28 17.65 -14.75
N GLU A 157 2.17 18.92 -14.38
CA GLU A 157 2.52 20.06 -15.23
C GLU A 157 4.03 20.38 -15.21
N GLY A 158 4.82 19.63 -14.43
CA GLY A 158 6.26 19.81 -14.31
C GLY A 158 6.71 20.79 -13.23
N LYS A 159 5.81 21.43 -12.49
CA LYS A 159 6.15 22.40 -11.44
C LYS A 159 6.77 21.70 -10.23
N LEU A 160 7.93 22.16 -9.79
CA LEU A 160 8.62 21.68 -8.61
C LEU A 160 8.15 22.47 -7.37
N ILE A 161 7.71 21.78 -6.35
CA ILE A 161 7.20 22.32 -5.10
C ILE A 161 8.08 21.82 -3.95
N MET A 162 8.85 22.74 -3.36
CA MET A 162 9.72 22.44 -2.23
C MET A 162 8.95 22.67 -0.93
N LEU A 163 8.73 21.60 -0.17
CA LEU A 163 7.84 21.61 1.00
C LEU A 163 8.61 21.85 2.30
N SER A 164 7.95 22.48 3.26
CA SER A 164 8.49 22.65 4.62
C SER A 164 8.42 21.34 5.39
N LYS A 165 9.56 20.88 5.92
CA LYS A 165 9.66 19.69 6.75
C LYS A 165 8.72 19.74 7.98
N ASN A 166 8.68 20.89 8.65
CA ASN A 166 7.98 21.03 9.93
C ASN A 166 6.49 21.37 9.79
N ASN A 167 6.06 21.84 8.60
CA ASN A 167 4.70 22.32 8.35
C ASN A 167 4.13 21.77 7.02
N LEU A 168 4.30 20.48 6.79
CA LEU A 168 3.97 19.82 5.52
C LEU A 168 2.52 20.08 5.07
N LEU A 169 1.54 19.93 5.97
CA LEU A 169 0.12 20.16 5.68
C LEU A 169 -0.15 21.62 5.26
N LYS A 170 0.47 22.59 5.95
CA LYS A 170 0.33 24.01 5.61
C LYS A 170 0.96 24.31 4.26
N SER A 171 2.16 23.76 3.99
CA SER A 171 2.85 23.93 2.70
C SER A 171 2.03 23.36 1.54
N LEU A 172 1.44 22.16 1.69
CA LEU A 172 0.58 21.57 0.67
C LEU A 172 -0.66 22.43 0.39
N ASN A 173 -1.32 22.95 1.43
CA ASN A 173 -2.48 23.83 1.27
C ASN A 173 -2.08 25.17 0.62
N LEU A 174 -0.88 25.66 0.90
CA LEU A 174 -0.36 26.88 0.27
C LEU A 174 0.01 26.63 -1.19
N ALA A 175 0.68 25.51 -1.48
CA ALA A 175 0.99 25.07 -2.84
C ALA A 175 -0.27 24.98 -3.69
N TYR A 176 -1.33 24.36 -3.17
CA TYR A 176 -2.62 24.29 -3.87
C TYR A 176 -3.17 25.69 -4.23
N ARG A 177 -3.08 26.67 -3.32
CA ARG A 177 -3.55 28.04 -3.59
C ARG A 177 -2.71 28.74 -4.63
N ILE A 178 -1.38 28.54 -4.62
CA ILE A 178 -0.46 29.16 -5.56
C ILE A 178 -0.68 28.61 -6.98
N ILE A 179 -0.73 27.28 -7.11
CA ILE A 179 -0.91 26.61 -8.41
C ILE A 179 -2.23 27.02 -9.09
N ASN A 180 -3.29 27.18 -8.30
CA ASN A 180 -4.61 27.55 -8.81
C ASN A 180 -4.81 29.07 -8.93
N ASN A 181 -3.75 29.87 -8.79
CA ASN A 181 -3.81 31.32 -8.95
C ASN A 181 -3.18 31.73 -10.28
N GLU A 182 -3.98 32.33 -11.16
CA GLU A 182 -3.56 32.80 -12.49
C GLU A 182 -2.31 33.66 -12.48
N LYS A 183 -2.08 34.45 -11.40
CA LYS A 183 -0.89 35.29 -11.26
C LYS A 183 0.42 34.51 -11.20
N PHE A 184 0.39 33.24 -10.78
CA PHE A 184 1.57 32.38 -10.59
C PHE A 184 1.61 31.22 -11.55
N LYS A 185 0.83 31.28 -12.63
CA LYS A 185 0.71 30.20 -13.60
C LYS A 185 2.04 29.84 -14.27
N ASN A 186 2.90 30.82 -14.50
CA ASN A 186 4.20 30.66 -15.18
C ASN A 186 5.31 30.16 -14.24
N SER A 187 5.11 30.21 -12.92
CA SER A 187 6.14 29.81 -11.98
C SER A 187 6.41 28.31 -12.06
N GLN A 188 7.66 27.93 -12.31
CA GLN A 188 8.11 26.54 -12.44
C GLN A 188 8.56 25.95 -11.10
N ILE A 189 9.09 26.81 -10.20
CA ILE A 189 9.54 26.40 -8.88
C ILE A 189 8.78 27.19 -7.82
N ILE A 190 8.19 26.49 -6.86
CA ILE A 190 7.46 27.03 -5.72
C ILE A 190 8.18 26.58 -4.46
N ASP A 191 8.96 27.47 -3.84
CA ASP A 191 9.70 27.16 -2.61
C ASP A 191 8.92 27.62 -1.37
N LEU A 192 8.48 26.64 -0.57
CA LEU A 192 7.70 26.80 0.67
C LEU A 192 8.44 26.29 1.90
N ARG A 193 9.77 26.14 1.82
CA ARG A 193 10.59 25.59 2.92
C ARG A 193 10.61 26.49 4.13
N ILE A 194 10.58 27.79 3.92
CA ILE A 194 10.65 28.78 5.00
C ILE A 194 9.24 29.24 5.34
N LEU A 195 8.90 29.17 6.63
CA LEU A 195 7.57 29.56 7.12
C LEU A 195 7.31 31.06 6.78
N ASN A 196 6.12 31.35 6.24
CA ASN A 196 5.66 32.68 5.83
C ASN A 196 6.48 33.35 4.69
N HIS A 197 7.35 32.62 4.04
CA HIS A 197 8.05 33.08 2.84
C HIS A 197 7.70 32.18 1.65
N ILE A 198 7.44 32.81 0.52
CA ILE A 198 7.19 32.13 -0.75
C ILE A 198 8.23 32.67 -1.73
N VAL A 199 9.04 31.76 -2.28
CA VAL A 199 9.93 32.13 -3.39
C VAL A 199 9.40 31.43 -4.64
N LEU A 200 9.15 32.21 -5.66
CA LEU A 200 8.69 31.76 -6.96
C LEU A 200 9.79 32.03 -7.97
N THR A 201 10.06 31.05 -8.81
CA THR A 201 11.02 31.19 -9.91
C THR A 201 10.30 30.87 -11.21
N ASP A 202 10.32 31.81 -12.11
CA ASP A 202 9.89 31.65 -13.49
C ASP A 202 11.13 31.34 -14.33
N GLU A 203 11.01 30.51 -15.36
CA GLU A 203 12.08 30.33 -16.35
C GLU A 203 12.12 31.47 -17.33
#